data_b1af374dc4521e293c3fab30cddf378c
#
_entry.id   b1af374dc4521e293c3fab30cddf378c
#
_cell.length_a   1.000
_cell.length_b   1.000
_cell.length_c   1.000
_cell.angle_alpha   90.00
_cell.angle_beta   90.00
_cell.angle_gamma   90.00
#
_symmetry.space_group_name_H-M   'P 1'
#
loop_
_entity.id
_entity.type
_entity.pdbx_description
1 polymer ?
#
loop_
_entity_poly.entity_id
_entity_poly.type
_entity_poly.pdbx_seq_one_letter_code
_entity_poly.pdbx_strand_id
1 'polypeptide(L)'
;MTSNGPTSVKSDRVGAVRRLANRKFRNQVQRFLVEGPQGVREAVAHRPEVIDEIFVVGESDVSDAATEAGVRVTQVPEQVLLAMCETVHPQGIAAVCRFLDFHTPNDPRLVVVLHDVRDPGNAGTILRTADAAGADAVYLTGDSVDPYNGKVVRSTAGSLFHIPFTQTDLDDVLAMDLQILATSGTAARDLQDIDLTKPTVWLFGNEAHGLPELEVESVAIPIFGSAESLNLASAAAVCLYASAFAQRG
;
A
#
# COMPACT_ATOMS: atom_id res chain seq x y z
N MET A 1 -4.18 27.75 -7.08
CA MET A 1 -4.35 28.42 -8.40
C MET A 1 -4.40 27.36 -9.49
N THR A 2 -5.51 27.23 -10.17
CA THR A 2 -5.66 26.30 -11.31
C THR A 2 -4.94 26.89 -12.52
N SER A 3 -4.05 26.12 -13.13
CA SER A 3 -3.29 26.53 -14.32
C SER A 3 -3.64 25.67 -15.54
N ASN A 4 -3.53 26.23 -16.74
CA ASN A 4 -3.64 25.44 -17.95
C ASN A 4 -2.37 24.62 -18.16
N GLY A 5 -2.55 23.32 -18.35
CA GLY A 5 -1.48 22.34 -18.50
C GLY A 5 -1.14 22.02 -19.96
N PRO A 6 -0.35 20.95 -20.17
CA PRO A 6 -0.02 20.47 -21.50
C PRO A 6 -1.29 20.06 -22.27
N THR A 7 -1.37 20.49 -23.51
CA THR A 7 -2.48 20.15 -24.43
C THR A 7 -2.11 19.03 -25.40
N SER A 8 -0.82 18.66 -25.47
CA SER A 8 -0.30 17.63 -26.36
C SER A 8 0.20 16.40 -25.58
N VAL A 9 -0.24 15.23 -26.01
CA VAL A 9 0.25 13.94 -25.49
C VAL A 9 1.75 13.70 -25.74
N LYS A 10 2.36 14.48 -26.66
CA LYS A 10 3.79 14.42 -26.99
C LYS A 10 4.64 15.38 -26.14
N SER A 11 4.04 16.12 -25.21
CA SER A 11 4.77 17.00 -24.30
C SER A 11 5.74 16.21 -23.43
N ASP A 12 6.93 16.74 -23.20
CA ASP A 12 7.96 16.16 -22.31
C ASP A 12 7.41 15.93 -20.90
N ARG A 13 6.53 16.83 -20.44
CA ARG A 13 5.86 16.71 -19.14
C ARG A 13 4.96 15.49 -19.07
N VAL A 14 4.17 15.21 -20.10
CA VAL A 14 3.34 13.99 -20.22
C VAL A 14 4.22 12.75 -20.27
N GLY A 15 5.30 12.80 -21.04
CA GLY A 15 6.30 11.74 -21.13
C GLY A 15 6.96 11.45 -19.77
N ALA A 16 7.27 12.47 -19.00
CA ALA A 16 7.85 12.30 -17.66
C ALA A 16 6.87 11.62 -16.69
N VAL A 17 5.59 12.04 -16.67
CA VAL A 17 4.56 11.40 -15.82
C VAL A 17 4.35 9.94 -16.22
N ARG A 18 4.19 9.64 -17.51
CA ARG A 18 4.04 8.26 -18.00
C ARG A 18 5.20 7.35 -17.62
N ARG A 19 6.44 7.88 -17.56
CA ARG A 19 7.62 7.11 -17.15
C ARG A 19 7.59 6.67 -15.70
N LEU A 20 6.72 7.23 -14.85
CA LEU A 20 6.50 6.79 -13.47
C LEU A 20 5.93 5.37 -13.38
N ALA A 21 5.40 4.79 -14.46
CA ALA A 21 5.09 3.37 -14.56
C ALA A 21 6.34 2.47 -14.36
N ASN A 22 7.54 2.99 -14.68
CA ASN A 22 8.79 2.25 -14.55
C ASN A 22 9.43 2.43 -13.17
N ARG A 23 9.66 1.31 -12.43
CA ARG A 23 10.27 1.30 -11.08
C ARG A 23 11.61 2.05 -11.04
N LYS A 24 12.50 1.79 -12.00
CA LYS A 24 13.83 2.44 -12.04
C LYS A 24 13.71 3.95 -12.15
N PHE A 25 12.75 4.43 -12.94
CA PHE A 25 12.53 5.85 -13.09
C PHE A 25 11.90 6.46 -11.82
N ARG A 26 10.91 5.79 -11.20
CA ARG A 26 10.36 6.23 -9.90
C ARG A 26 11.46 6.41 -8.85
N ASN A 27 12.33 5.40 -8.71
CA ASN A 27 13.44 5.45 -7.75
C ASN A 27 14.44 6.57 -8.05
N GLN A 28 14.70 6.84 -9.33
CA GLN A 28 15.60 7.92 -9.75
C GLN A 28 15.05 9.31 -9.40
N VAL A 29 13.74 9.52 -9.59
CA VAL A 29 13.10 10.82 -9.37
C VAL A 29 12.41 10.93 -8.01
N GLN A 30 12.30 9.83 -7.26
CA GLN A 30 11.61 9.73 -5.96
C GLN A 30 10.16 10.20 -6.04
N ARG A 31 9.46 9.76 -7.10
CA ARG A 31 8.06 10.14 -7.38
C ARG A 31 7.26 8.96 -7.87
N PHE A 32 5.94 9.00 -7.62
CA PHE A 32 4.98 8.02 -8.11
C PHE A 32 3.69 8.68 -8.56
N LEU A 33 2.86 7.92 -9.28
CA LEU A 33 1.56 8.36 -9.76
C LEU A 33 0.44 7.77 -8.92
N VAL A 34 -0.50 8.62 -8.53
CA VAL A 34 -1.76 8.24 -7.89
C VAL A 34 -2.88 8.48 -8.88
N GLU A 35 -3.61 7.44 -9.26
CA GLU A 35 -4.69 7.51 -10.23
C GLU A 35 -6.05 7.36 -9.56
N GLY A 36 -6.99 8.19 -9.96
CA GLY A 36 -8.39 8.15 -9.55
C GLY A 36 -8.72 8.98 -8.32
N PRO A 37 -10.00 9.36 -8.17
CA PRO A 37 -10.44 10.36 -7.19
C PRO A 37 -10.25 9.89 -5.74
N GLN A 38 -10.40 8.59 -5.44
CA GLN A 38 -10.26 8.11 -4.07
C GLN A 38 -8.82 8.26 -3.56
N GLY A 39 -7.82 7.76 -4.31
CA GLY A 39 -6.41 7.87 -3.91
C GLY A 39 -5.94 9.33 -3.81
N VAL A 40 -6.39 10.18 -4.77
CA VAL A 40 -6.04 11.62 -4.75
C VAL A 40 -6.71 12.33 -3.56
N ARG A 41 -7.96 11.99 -3.22
CA ARG A 41 -8.67 12.54 -2.05
C ARG A 41 -7.92 12.24 -0.76
N GLU A 42 -7.49 10.99 -0.55
CA GLU A 42 -6.74 10.59 0.64
C GLU A 42 -5.36 11.27 0.68
N ALA A 43 -4.69 11.41 -0.46
CA ALA A 43 -3.43 12.16 -0.53
C ALA A 43 -3.62 13.64 -0.12
N VAL A 44 -4.67 14.29 -0.60
CA VAL A 44 -4.98 15.70 -0.27
C VAL A 44 -5.35 15.85 1.22
N ALA A 45 -6.13 14.90 1.76
CA ALA A 45 -6.61 14.98 3.13
C ALA A 45 -5.50 14.72 4.17
N HIS A 46 -4.56 13.80 3.89
CA HIS A 46 -3.61 13.31 4.87
C HIS A 46 -2.17 13.75 4.64
N ARG A 47 -1.77 13.94 3.39
CA ARG A 47 -0.37 14.24 3.01
C ARG A 47 -0.28 15.25 1.85
N PRO A 48 -0.97 16.39 1.92
CA PRO A 48 -0.96 17.39 0.83
C PRO A 48 0.46 17.89 0.50
N GLU A 49 1.36 17.87 1.48
CA GLU A 49 2.75 18.30 1.35
C GLU A 49 3.58 17.43 0.41
N VAL A 50 3.20 16.17 0.17
CA VAL A 50 3.93 15.27 -0.76
C VAL A 50 3.45 15.40 -2.21
N ILE A 51 2.34 16.08 -2.45
CA ILE A 51 1.77 16.23 -3.78
C ILE A 51 2.50 17.33 -4.53
N ASP A 52 3.22 16.97 -5.60
CA ASP A 52 3.87 17.95 -6.47
C ASP A 52 2.85 18.64 -7.38
N GLU A 53 1.88 17.86 -7.89
CA GLU A 53 0.86 18.36 -8.81
C GLU A 53 -0.29 17.37 -9.02
N ILE A 54 -1.49 17.92 -9.18
CA ILE A 54 -2.69 17.18 -9.60
C ILE A 54 -3.05 17.58 -11.03
N PHE A 55 -3.32 16.59 -11.88
CA PHE A 55 -3.88 16.75 -13.22
C PHE A 55 -5.34 16.35 -13.21
N VAL A 56 -6.21 17.21 -13.74
CA VAL A 56 -7.66 17.01 -13.70
C VAL A 56 -8.32 17.35 -15.03
N VAL A 57 -9.37 16.60 -15.38
CA VAL A 57 -10.24 16.86 -16.52
C VAL A 57 -11.55 17.41 -16.01
N GLY A 58 -11.85 18.66 -16.35
CA GLY A 58 -13.07 19.34 -15.88
C GLY A 58 -13.01 19.74 -14.40
N GLU A 59 -14.17 19.86 -13.79
CA GLU A 59 -14.33 20.22 -12.38
C GLU A 59 -14.45 18.97 -11.50
N SER A 60 -13.93 19.03 -10.27
CA SER A 60 -13.96 17.94 -9.30
C SER A 60 -13.87 18.50 -7.88
N ASP A 61 -14.69 17.99 -6.97
CA ASP A 61 -14.64 18.29 -5.54
C ASP A 61 -13.25 18.06 -4.95
N VAL A 62 -12.54 17.04 -5.44
CA VAL A 62 -11.16 16.72 -5.03
C VAL A 62 -10.20 17.81 -5.51
N SER A 63 -10.39 18.36 -6.72
CA SER A 63 -9.54 19.44 -7.23
C SER A 63 -9.75 20.76 -6.47
N ASP A 64 -10.95 21.00 -5.99
CA ASP A 64 -11.30 22.18 -5.20
C ASP A 64 -10.65 22.08 -3.82
N ALA A 65 -10.83 20.93 -3.12
CA ALA A 65 -10.16 20.67 -1.84
C ALA A 65 -8.63 20.75 -1.96
N ALA A 66 -8.05 20.25 -3.04
CA ALA A 66 -6.61 20.35 -3.30
C ALA A 66 -6.15 21.81 -3.45
N THR A 67 -6.95 22.63 -4.13
CA THR A 67 -6.64 24.07 -4.30
C THR A 67 -6.71 24.81 -2.96
N GLU A 68 -7.68 24.49 -2.12
CA GLU A 68 -7.79 25.01 -0.75
C GLU A 68 -6.60 24.59 0.13
N ALA A 69 -6.12 23.35 -0.03
CA ALA A 69 -4.92 22.84 0.64
C ALA A 69 -3.61 23.42 0.06
N GLY A 70 -3.66 24.33 -0.92
CA GLY A 70 -2.49 24.95 -1.54
C GLY A 70 -1.75 24.07 -2.54
N VAL A 71 -2.34 22.92 -2.93
CA VAL A 71 -1.76 22.01 -3.92
C VAL A 71 -1.95 22.56 -5.33
N ARG A 72 -0.94 22.38 -6.15
CA ARG A 72 -1.01 22.79 -7.57
C ARG A 72 -1.96 21.89 -8.34
N VAL A 73 -3.01 22.48 -8.91
CA VAL A 73 -3.99 21.80 -9.79
C VAL A 73 -3.83 22.30 -11.23
N THR A 74 -3.75 21.38 -12.16
CA THR A 74 -3.54 21.65 -13.59
C THR A 74 -4.63 20.99 -14.41
N GLN A 75 -5.38 21.81 -15.14
CA GLN A 75 -6.38 21.35 -16.10
C GLN A 75 -5.70 20.75 -17.34
N VAL A 76 -6.15 19.58 -17.75
CA VAL A 76 -5.67 18.90 -18.96
C VAL A 76 -6.82 18.31 -19.77
N PRO A 77 -6.67 18.17 -21.09
CA PRO A 77 -7.61 17.39 -21.90
C PRO A 77 -7.61 15.92 -21.50
N GLU A 78 -8.75 15.24 -21.66
CA GLU A 78 -8.92 13.82 -21.33
C GLU A 78 -7.85 12.93 -22.00
N GLN A 79 -7.58 13.15 -23.28
CA GLN A 79 -6.53 12.41 -24.00
C GLN A 79 -5.12 12.57 -23.39
N VAL A 80 -4.85 13.70 -22.75
CA VAL A 80 -3.57 13.96 -22.08
C VAL A 80 -3.51 13.20 -20.76
N LEU A 81 -4.58 13.22 -19.96
CA LEU A 81 -4.66 12.45 -18.72
C LEU A 81 -4.55 10.94 -19.00
N LEU A 82 -5.27 10.45 -20.03
CA LEU A 82 -5.19 9.07 -20.49
C LEU A 82 -3.74 8.66 -20.85
N ALA A 83 -2.99 9.55 -21.51
CA ALA A 83 -1.59 9.29 -21.87
C ALA A 83 -0.63 9.29 -20.67
N MET A 84 -1.01 9.87 -19.53
CA MET A 84 -0.25 9.89 -18.30
C MET A 84 -0.49 8.65 -17.43
N CYS A 85 -1.71 8.09 -17.47
CA CYS A 85 -2.15 7.00 -16.59
C CYS A 85 -1.82 5.62 -17.16
N GLU A 86 -1.70 4.63 -16.26
CA GLU A 86 -1.61 3.20 -16.60
C GLU A 86 -2.99 2.58 -16.80
N THR A 87 -4.02 3.14 -16.15
CA THR A 87 -5.40 2.67 -16.25
C THR A 87 -5.98 2.98 -17.59
N VAL A 88 -6.63 2.00 -18.23
CA VAL A 88 -7.26 2.14 -19.56
C VAL A 88 -8.38 3.18 -19.54
N HIS A 89 -9.09 3.29 -18.41
CA HIS A 89 -10.17 4.26 -18.22
C HIS A 89 -9.91 5.06 -16.93
N PRO A 90 -9.05 6.10 -16.98
CA PRO A 90 -8.81 6.97 -15.83
C PRO A 90 -10.08 7.75 -15.47
N GLN A 91 -10.28 7.96 -14.17
CA GLN A 91 -11.48 8.60 -13.62
C GLN A 91 -11.33 10.15 -13.54
N GLY A 92 -10.72 10.76 -14.53
CA GLY A 92 -10.66 12.20 -14.69
C GLY A 92 -9.64 12.93 -13.81
N ILE A 93 -8.90 12.25 -12.92
CA ILE A 93 -7.92 12.88 -12.02
C ILE A 93 -6.74 11.97 -11.75
N ALA A 94 -5.55 12.54 -11.65
CA ALA A 94 -4.33 11.87 -11.20
C ALA A 94 -3.39 12.85 -10.50
N ALA A 95 -2.58 12.37 -9.55
CA ALA A 95 -1.60 13.17 -8.83
C ALA A 95 -0.19 12.60 -8.98
N VAL A 96 0.79 13.46 -9.14
CA VAL A 96 2.20 13.11 -8.99
C VAL A 96 2.60 13.43 -7.56
N CYS A 97 3.04 12.42 -6.83
CA CYS A 97 3.44 12.54 -5.43
C CYS A 97 4.91 12.16 -5.25
N ARG A 98 5.56 12.77 -4.27
CA ARG A 98 6.88 12.36 -3.78
C ARG A 98 6.76 11.08 -2.96
N PHE A 99 7.82 10.29 -2.90
CA PHE A 99 7.87 9.14 -1.99
C PHE A 99 7.57 9.58 -0.56
N LEU A 100 6.84 8.74 0.13
CA LEU A 100 6.39 8.98 1.49
C LEU A 100 7.54 8.69 2.46
N ASP A 101 7.69 9.57 3.43
CA ASP A 101 8.59 9.40 4.56
C ASP A 101 7.74 9.21 5.81
N PHE A 102 7.81 8.02 6.39
CA PHE A 102 7.06 7.66 7.59
C PHE A 102 8.02 7.33 8.74
N HIS A 103 7.61 7.68 9.93
CA HIS A 103 8.25 7.24 11.16
C HIS A 103 7.44 6.10 11.74
N THR A 104 8.07 4.95 11.89
CA THR A 104 7.46 3.83 12.62
C THR A 104 7.40 4.18 14.12
N PRO A 105 6.29 3.93 14.81
CA PRO A 105 6.21 4.11 16.26
C PRO A 105 7.30 3.32 17.00
N ASN A 106 7.82 3.87 18.10
CA ASN A 106 8.85 3.20 18.91
C ASN A 106 8.35 1.92 19.58
N ASP A 107 7.06 1.88 19.95
CA ASP A 107 6.42 0.76 20.64
C ASP A 107 5.23 0.24 19.80
N PRO A 108 5.48 -0.39 18.63
CA PRO A 108 4.41 -0.88 17.79
C PRO A 108 3.73 -2.10 18.45
N ARG A 109 2.41 -2.19 18.30
CA ARG A 109 1.62 -3.30 18.83
C ARG A 109 1.18 -4.29 17.78
N LEU A 110 0.95 -3.82 16.56
CA LEU A 110 0.55 -4.67 15.43
C LEU A 110 1.35 -4.28 14.20
N VAL A 111 2.21 -5.19 13.77
CA VAL A 111 3.10 -5.03 12.63
C VAL A 111 2.79 -6.09 11.57
N VAL A 112 2.83 -5.68 10.31
CA VAL A 112 2.62 -6.55 9.16
C VAL A 112 3.90 -6.67 8.37
N VAL A 113 4.26 -7.89 7.98
CA VAL A 113 5.43 -8.15 7.13
C VAL A 113 5.02 -8.93 5.90
N LEU A 114 5.35 -8.40 4.75
CA LEU A 114 5.17 -9.02 3.45
C LEU A 114 6.53 -9.50 2.94
N HIS A 115 6.78 -10.83 3.03
CA HIS A 115 8.04 -11.42 2.58
C HIS A 115 7.86 -12.07 1.21
N ASP A 116 8.60 -11.59 0.21
CA ASP A 116 8.51 -12.06 -1.19
C ASP A 116 7.09 -12.00 -1.79
N VAL A 117 6.20 -11.16 -1.27
CA VAL A 117 4.86 -10.98 -1.82
C VAL A 117 4.94 -10.23 -3.14
N ARG A 118 4.64 -10.92 -4.25
CA ARG A 118 4.85 -10.40 -5.61
C ARG A 118 3.58 -9.91 -6.29
N ASP A 119 2.40 -10.39 -5.90
CA ASP A 119 1.15 -9.89 -6.47
C ASP A 119 0.80 -8.48 -5.93
N PRO A 120 0.74 -7.47 -6.81
CA PRO A 120 0.47 -6.10 -6.39
C PRO A 120 -0.96 -5.91 -5.87
N GLY A 121 -1.91 -6.78 -6.24
CA GLY A 121 -3.26 -6.76 -5.72
C GLY A 121 -3.32 -7.22 -4.27
N ASN A 122 -2.63 -8.33 -3.93
CA ASN A 122 -2.51 -8.82 -2.56
C ASN A 122 -1.78 -7.80 -1.69
N ALA A 123 -0.62 -7.29 -2.13
CA ALA A 123 0.14 -6.31 -1.36
C ALA A 123 -0.67 -5.05 -1.05
N GLY A 124 -1.34 -4.47 -2.05
CA GLY A 124 -2.17 -3.28 -1.82
C GLY A 124 -3.40 -3.55 -0.96
N THR A 125 -4.03 -4.73 -1.10
CA THR A 125 -5.16 -5.13 -0.25
C THR A 125 -4.72 -5.36 1.20
N ILE A 126 -3.54 -5.95 1.43
CA ILE A 126 -3.00 -6.15 2.77
C ILE A 126 -2.64 -4.80 3.41
N LEU A 127 -2.00 -3.87 2.68
CA LEU A 127 -1.75 -2.51 3.15
C LEU A 127 -3.05 -1.82 3.60
N ARG A 128 -4.11 -1.91 2.78
CA ARG A 128 -5.42 -1.36 3.12
C ARG A 128 -6.04 -2.02 4.36
N THR A 129 -5.90 -3.34 4.48
CA THR A 129 -6.42 -4.08 5.62
C THR A 129 -5.63 -3.77 6.89
N ALA A 130 -4.31 -3.61 6.79
CA ALA A 130 -3.45 -3.22 7.89
C ALA A 130 -3.84 -1.83 8.44
N ASP A 131 -4.05 -0.85 7.56
CA ASP A 131 -4.58 0.47 7.92
C ASP A 131 -5.95 0.35 8.63
N ALA A 132 -6.90 -0.38 8.04
CA ALA A 132 -8.24 -0.57 8.60
C ALA A 132 -8.24 -1.32 9.95
N ALA A 133 -7.34 -2.26 10.16
CA ALA A 133 -7.14 -2.95 11.44
C ALA A 133 -6.35 -2.10 12.45
N GLY A 134 -5.81 -0.97 12.03
CA GLY A 134 -4.99 -0.06 12.83
C GLY A 134 -3.63 -0.65 13.17
N ALA A 135 -3.00 -1.35 12.23
CA ALA A 135 -1.61 -1.73 12.35
C ALA A 135 -0.70 -0.50 12.39
N ASP A 136 0.41 -0.61 13.08
CA ASP A 136 1.34 0.50 13.32
C ASP A 136 2.35 0.66 12.18
N ALA A 137 2.67 -0.44 11.46
CA ALA A 137 3.57 -0.44 10.32
C ALA A 137 3.39 -1.66 9.41
N VAL A 138 3.81 -1.49 8.15
CA VAL A 138 3.94 -2.57 7.17
C VAL A 138 5.39 -2.62 6.67
N TYR A 139 6.05 -3.73 6.83
CA TYR A 139 7.38 -3.97 6.29
C TYR A 139 7.31 -4.86 5.05
N LEU A 140 8.05 -4.48 4.02
CA LEU A 140 8.23 -5.29 2.82
C LEU A 140 9.66 -5.83 2.83
N THR A 141 9.81 -7.15 2.80
CA THR A 141 11.12 -7.82 2.86
C THR A 141 11.34 -8.69 1.63
N GLY A 142 12.58 -9.03 1.36
CA GLY A 142 12.95 -9.82 0.19
C GLY A 142 12.61 -9.13 -1.14
N ASP A 143 12.18 -9.92 -2.13
CA ASP A 143 11.79 -9.46 -3.47
C ASP A 143 10.31 -9.05 -3.54
N SER A 144 9.76 -8.49 -2.45
CA SER A 144 8.38 -8.00 -2.45
C SER A 144 8.16 -6.89 -3.47
N VAL A 145 6.93 -6.81 -3.96
CA VAL A 145 6.53 -5.81 -4.96
C VAL A 145 6.78 -4.39 -4.44
N ASP A 146 7.15 -3.50 -5.34
CA ASP A 146 7.33 -2.08 -5.04
C ASP A 146 6.00 -1.45 -4.57
N PRO A 147 5.91 -0.89 -3.37
CA PRO A 147 4.69 -0.27 -2.84
C PRO A 147 4.19 0.90 -3.69
N TYR A 148 5.09 1.53 -4.46
CA TYR A 148 4.74 2.60 -5.39
C TYR A 148 4.39 2.11 -6.80
N ASN A 149 4.28 0.79 -7.03
CA ASN A 149 3.72 0.25 -8.27
C ASN A 149 2.28 0.74 -8.44
N GLY A 150 1.89 1.23 -9.61
CA GLY A 150 0.56 1.79 -9.84
C GLY A 150 -0.61 0.87 -9.49
N LYS A 151 -0.45 -0.47 -9.66
CA LYS A 151 -1.48 -1.45 -9.24
C LYS A 151 -1.54 -1.58 -7.72
N VAL A 152 -0.40 -1.53 -6.99
CA VAL A 152 -0.39 -1.50 -5.53
C VAL A 152 -1.09 -0.24 -5.05
N VAL A 153 -0.66 0.93 -5.51
CA VAL A 153 -1.23 2.24 -5.12
C VAL A 153 -2.75 2.25 -5.27
N ARG A 154 -3.27 1.79 -6.42
CA ARG A 154 -4.73 1.71 -6.63
C ARG A 154 -5.41 0.73 -5.67
N SER A 155 -4.79 -0.42 -5.40
CA SER A 155 -5.38 -1.45 -4.52
C SER A 155 -5.43 -1.02 -3.06
N THR A 156 -4.59 -0.08 -2.63
CA THR A 156 -4.65 0.50 -1.27
C THR A 156 -5.87 1.40 -1.05
N ALA A 157 -6.52 1.87 -2.13
CA ALA A 157 -7.62 2.83 -2.08
C ALA A 157 -7.32 4.10 -1.23
N GLY A 158 -6.03 4.47 -1.13
CA GLY A 158 -5.56 5.63 -0.38
C GLY A 158 -4.90 5.32 0.96
N SER A 159 -5.07 4.13 1.53
CA SER A 159 -4.42 3.73 2.80
C SER A 159 -2.89 3.88 2.77
N LEU A 160 -2.31 3.94 1.57
CA LEU A 160 -0.88 4.23 1.39
C LEU A 160 -0.45 5.54 2.07
N PHE A 161 -1.35 6.51 2.22
CA PHE A 161 -1.07 7.82 2.83
C PHE A 161 -1.26 7.84 4.35
N HIS A 162 -1.77 6.76 4.94
CA HIS A 162 -2.11 6.69 6.36
C HIS A 162 -1.10 5.86 7.16
N ILE A 163 -0.75 4.67 6.65
CA ILE A 163 0.03 3.69 7.40
C ILE A 163 1.52 3.77 7.06
N PRO A 164 2.41 3.79 8.05
CA PRO A 164 3.85 3.65 7.82
C PRO A 164 4.18 2.36 7.09
N PHE A 165 5.00 2.46 6.04
CA PHE A 165 5.56 1.28 5.37
C PHE A 165 7.00 1.56 4.94
N THR A 166 7.82 0.51 4.94
CA THR A 166 9.20 0.58 4.48
C THR A 166 9.69 -0.76 3.95
N GLN A 167 10.74 -0.73 3.13
CA GLN A 167 11.50 -1.92 2.77
C GLN A 167 12.64 -2.09 3.78
N THR A 168 12.79 -3.32 4.31
CA THR A 168 13.84 -3.66 5.26
C THR A 168 14.29 -5.10 5.06
N ASP A 169 15.35 -5.52 5.73
CA ASP A 169 15.78 -6.91 5.74
C ASP A 169 14.91 -7.74 6.71
N LEU A 170 14.73 -9.03 6.40
CA LEU A 170 13.94 -9.92 7.25
C LEU A 170 14.59 -10.09 8.64
N ASP A 171 15.91 -10.10 8.70
CA ASP A 171 16.66 -10.23 9.95
C ASP A 171 16.38 -9.06 10.92
N ASP A 172 16.20 -7.85 10.40
CA ASP A 172 15.82 -6.69 11.22
C ASP A 172 14.43 -6.86 11.85
N VAL A 173 13.50 -7.49 11.11
CA VAL A 173 12.16 -7.82 11.63
C VAL A 173 12.26 -8.92 12.69
N LEU A 174 13.05 -9.96 12.43
CA LEU A 174 13.20 -11.09 13.35
C LEU A 174 13.92 -10.69 14.66
N ALA A 175 14.64 -9.57 14.65
CA ALA A 175 15.30 -9.01 15.84
C ALA A 175 14.35 -8.13 16.71
N MET A 176 13.10 -7.90 16.30
CA MET A 176 12.14 -7.12 17.08
C MET A 176 11.74 -7.85 18.36
N ASP A 177 11.66 -7.13 19.48
CA ASP A 177 11.18 -7.69 20.77
C ASP A 177 9.64 -7.73 20.81
N LEU A 178 9.06 -8.51 19.87
CA LEU A 178 7.62 -8.71 19.71
C LEU A 178 7.31 -10.19 19.50
N GLN A 179 6.05 -10.58 19.71
CA GLN A 179 5.59 -11.91 19.30
C GLN A 179 5.58 -12.01 17.77
N ILE A 180 6.45 -12.85 17.20
CA ILE A 180 6.52 -13.02 15.73
C ILE A 180 5.77 -14.29 15.35
N LEU A 181 4.75 -14.13 14.49
CA LEU A 181 3.86 -15.20 14.03
C LEU A 181 3.92 -15.33 12.51
N ALA A 182 4.28 -16.51 12.03
CA ALA A 182 4.32 -16.85 10.61
C ALA A 182 3.04 -17.57 10.20
N THR A 183 2.37 -17.12 9.15
CA THR A 183 1.19 -17.83 8.63
C THR A 183 1.60 -19.04 7.81
N SER A 184 1.04 -20.21 8.14
CA SER A 184 1.28 -21.45 7.40
C SER A 184 0.04 -22.35 7.42
N GLY A 185 -0.37 -22.87 6.26
CA GLY A 185 -1.49 -23.82 6.17
C GLY A 185 -1.21 -25.19 6.81
N THR A 186 0.04 -25.49 7.16
CA THR A 186 0.49 -26.74 7.78
C THR A 186 0.94 -26.59 9.23
N ALA A 187 0.74 -25.42 9.85
CA ALA A 187 1.10 -25.17 11.23
C ALA A 187 0.30 -26.06 12.19
N ALA A 188 0.95 -26.43 13.29
CA ALA A 188 0.33 -27.29 14.32
C ALA A 188 -0.62 -26.53 15.26
N ARG A 189 -0.47 -25.20 15.34
CA ARG A 189 -1.34 -24.34 16.17
C ARG A 189 -2.27 -23.53 15.33
N ASP A 190 -3.53 -23.49 15.76
CA ASP A 190 -4.56 -22.69 15.12
C ASP A 190 -4.56 -21.24 15.66
N LEU A 191 -5.02 -20.31 14.82
CA LEU A 191 -5.12 -18.90 15.17
C LEU A 191 -5.87 -18.64 16.49
N GLN A 192 -6.91 -19.42 16.76
CA GLN A 192 -7.74 -19.28 17.97
C GLN A 192 -7.02 -19.67 19.26
N ASP A 193 -5.88 -20.39 19.18
CA ASP A 193 -5.10 -20.86 20.33
C ASP A 193 -3.95 -19.91 20.66
N ILE A 194 -3.82 -18.80 19.93
CA ILE A 194 -2.76 -17.81 20.09
C ILE A 194 -3.24 -16.67 21.00
N ASP A 195 -2.39 -16.28 21.96
CA ASP A 195 -2.61 -15.06 22.74
C ASP A 195 -2.27 -13.82 21.91
N LEU A 196 -3.28 -13.26 21.27
CA LEU A 196 -3.19 -12.07 20.41
C LEU A 196 -3.33 -10.74 21.19
N THR A 197 -3.41 -10.77 22.52
CA THR A 197 -3.39 -9.53 23.33
C THR A 197 -1.99 -8.91 23.38
N LYS A 198 -0.96 -9.70 23.06
CA LYS A 198 0.44 -9.28 22.99
C LYS A 198 0.73 -8.45 21.74
N PRO A 199 1.73 -7.53 21.81
CA PRO A 199 2.27 -6.91 20.62
C PRO A 199 2.78 -7.95 19.63
N THR A 200 2.31 -7.91 18.37
CA THR A 200 2.47 -9.01 17.41
C THR A 200 2.96 -8.50 16.05
N VAL A 201 3.93 -9.24 15.50
CA VAL A 201 4.36 -9.17 14.10
C VAL A 201 3.75 -10.34 13.34
N TRP A 202 2.99 -10.06 12.29
CA TRP A 202 2.49 -11.07 11.36
C TRP A 202 3.36 -11.16 10.13
N LEU A 203 3.94 -12.34 9.87
CA LEU A 203 4.69 -12.65 8.66
C LEU A 203 3.78 -13.33 7.62
N PHE A 204 3.63 -12.70 6.47
CA PHE A 204 2.93 -13.24 5.30
C PHE A 204 3.93 -13.49 4.19
N GLY A 205 3.99 -14.75 3.73
CA GLY A 205 4.95 -15.18 2.72
C GLY A 205 4.42 -15.13 1.29
N ASN A 206 5.29 -15.52 0.36
CA ASN A 206 4.98 -15.65 -1.05
C ASN A 206 3.78 -16.58 -1.30
N GLU A 207 2.94 -16.23 -2.27
CA GLU A 207 1.70 -16.96 -2.57
C GLU A 207 1.93 -18.40 -3.04
N ALA A 208 3.06 -18.67 -3.69
CA ALA A 208 3.37 -19.99 -4.25
C ALA A 208 4.29 -20.83 -3.35
N HIS A 209 5.22 -20.19 -2.64
CA HIS A 209 6.28 -20.86 -1.90
C HIS A 209 6.18 -20.69 -0.38
N GLY A 210 5.29 -19.80 0.09
CA GLY A 210 5.17 -19.46 1.50
C GLY A 210 6.37 -18.67 2.03
N LEU A 211 6.67 -18.87 3.30
CA LEU A 211 7.84 -18.34 3.98
C LEU A 211 9.01 -19.32 3.91
N PRO A 212 10.26 -18.86 3.99
CA PRO A 212 11.40 -19.74 4.20
C PRO A 212 11.28 -20.43 5.57
N GLU A 213 12.12 -21.43 5.82
CA GLU A 213 12.21 -22.05 7.15
C GLU A 213 12.75 -21.04 8.15
N LEU A 214 11.95 -20.71 9.16
CA LEU A 214 12.25 -19.70 10.19
C LEU A 214 12.06 -20.29 11.58
N GLU A 215 12.89 -19.90 12.52
CA GLU A 215 12.74 -20.25 13.94
C GLU A 215 11.71 -19.36 14.66
N VAL A 216 10.49 -19.27 14.09
CA VAL A 216 9.37 -18.51 14.65
C VAL A 216 8.13 -19.37 14.76
N GLU A 217 7.19 -18.95 15.60
CA GLU A 217 5.92 -19.67 15.77
C GLU A 217 5.08 -19.59 14.49
N SER A 218 4.69 -20.76 13.98
CA SER A 218 3.79 -20.87 12.82
C SER A 218 2.34 -21.07 13.27
N VAL A 219 1.42 -20.39 12.56
CA VAL A 219 0.00 -20.35 12.90
C VAL A 219 -0.85 -20.66 11.67
N ALA A 220 -1.81 -21.58 11.82
CA ALA A 220 -2.79 -21.92 10.81
C ALA A 220 -4.11 -21.16 11.01
N ILE A 221 -4.76 -20.81 9.93
CA ILE A 221 -6.16 -20.40 9.92
C ILE A 221 -6.96 -21.66 9.57
N PRO A 222 -7.84 -22.17 10.46
CA PRO A 222 -8.61 -23.37 10.18
C PRO A 222 -9.49 -23.23 8.94
N ILE A 223 -9.46 -24.24 8.07
CA ILE A 223 -10.33 -24.34 6.91
C ILE A 223 -11.46 -25.34 7.23
N PHE A 224 -12.68 -24.86 7.37
CA PHE A 224 -13.84 -25.67 7.73
C PHE A 224 -14.59 -26.24 6.50
N GLY A 225 -14.25 -25.77 5.32
CA GLY A 225 -14.85 -26.20 4.05
C GLY A 225 -13.90 -27.08 3.23
N SER A 226 -14.15 -27.13 1.92
CA SER A 226 -13.39 -27.92 0.96
C SER A 226 -12.29 -27.14 0.24
N ALA A 227 -12.06 -25.88 0.60
CA ALA A 227 -10.98 -25.10 0.03
C ALA A 227 -9.63 -25.60 0.55
N GLU A 228 -8.60 -25.59 -0.29
CA GLU A 228 -7.25 -25.97 0.09
C GLU A 228 -6.56 -24.88 0.94
N SER A 229 -6.81 -23.62 0.62
CA SER A 229 -6.22 -22.46 1.29
C SER A 229 -7.07 -21.21 1.12
N LEU A 230 -6.72 -20.15 1.84
CA LEU A 230 -7.23 -18.80 1.64
C LEU A 230 -6.30 -18.03 0.70
N ASN A 231 -6.85 -17.07 -0.05
CA ASN A 231 -6.05 -16.03 -0.68
C ASN A 231 -5.23 -15.30 0.38
N LEU A 232 -4.01 -14.88 0.05
CA LEU A 232 -3.07 -14.25 0.98
C LEU A 232 -3.66 -13.01 1.68
N ALA A 233 -4.32 -12.12 0.93
CA ALA A 233 -4.94 -10.93 1.51
C ALA A 233 -6.14 -11.27 2.42
N SER A 234 -6.88 -12.34 2.11
CA SER A 234 -7.95 -12.85 2.98
C SER A 234 -7.40 -13.43 4.27
N ALA A 235 -6.32 -14.20 4.21
CA ALA A 235 -5.62 -14.73 5.38
C ALA A 235 -5.11 -13.58 6.26
N ALA A 236 -4.47 -12.58 5.65
CA ALA A 236 -4.01 -11.38 6.35
C ALA A 236 -5.17 -10.65 7.05
N ALA A 237 -6.31 -10.50 6.40
CA ALA A 237 -7.48 -9.85 7.00
C ALA A 237 -7.96 -10.58 8.26
N VAL A 238 -8.01 -11.91 8.23
CA VAL A 238 -8.41 -12.72 9.40
C VAL A 238 -7.43 -12.54 10.56
N CYS A 239 -6.12 -12.66 10.32
CA CYS A 239 -5.09 -12.52 11.35
C CYS A 239 -5.07 -11.11 11.95
N LEU A 240 -5.10 -10.08 11.12
CA LEU A 240 -5.03 -8.68 11.55
C LEU A 240 -6.24 -8.27 12.39
N TYR A 241 -7.46 -8.65 11.97
CA TYR A 241 -8.65 -8.36 12.74
C TYR A 241 -8.76 -9.19 14.02
N ALA A 242 -8.29 -10.45 14.02
CA ALA A 242 -8.18 -11.22 15.26
C ALA A 242 -7.29 -10.51 16.28
N SER A 243 -6.11 -10.02 15.86
CA SER A 243 -5.21 -9.24 16.72
C SER A 243 -5.84 -7.90 17.13
N ALA A 244 -6.45 -7.17 16.20
CA ALA A 244 -7.08 -5.88 16.49
C ALA A 244 -8.20 -6.01 17.55
N PHE A 245 -9.04 -7.02 17.45
CA PHE A 245 -10.09 -7.29 18.45
C PHE A 245 -9.49 -7.68 19.81
N ALA A 246 -8.45 -8.53 19.83
CA ALA A 246 -7.80 -8.94 21.07
C ALA A 246 -7.06 -7.79 21.78
N GLN A 247 -6.45 -6.88 21.02
CA GLN A 247 -5.64 -5.78 21.58
C GLN A 247 -6.44 -4.53 21.95
N ARG A 248 -7.68 -4.37 21.42
CA ARG A 248 -8.50 -3.16 21.58
C ARG A 248 -9.87 -3.40 22.21
N GLY A 249 -10.22 -4.66 22.45
CA GLY A 249 -11.47 -5.13 23.07
C GLY A 249 -11.40 -5.31 24.58
#